data_8033456f22ddb4e1d98ed0fd13ef9072
#
_entry.id   8033456f22ddb4e1d98ed0fd13ef9072
#
_cell.length_a   1.000
_cell.length_b   1.000
_cell.length_c   1.000
_cell.angle_alpha   90.00
_cell.angle_beta   90.00
_cell.angle_gamma   90.00
#
_symmetry.space_group_name_H-M   'P 1'
#
loop_
_entity.id
_entity.type
_entity.pdbx_description
1 polymer ?
#
loop_
_entity_poly.entity_id
_entity_poly.type
_entity_poly.pdbx_seq_one_letter_code
_entity_poly.pdbx_strand_id
1 'polypeptide(L)'
;MCIRDRFVLEELKQGNLIISNMTIAERQHIFDFLDLVHANFITRLKQEFDLTKNELLLAALLKVGFSNKQLMIVFDCEMKSIYKNRQRLKADLGLTKNDSLEQMIMMY
;
A
#
# COMPACT_ATOMS: atom_id res chain seq x y z
N MET A 1 7.76 -18.72 -1.51
CA MET A 1 7.84 -17.31 -1.11
C MET A 1 9.26 -16.96 -0.70
N CYS A 2 9.75 -15.82 -1.12
CA CYS A 2 11.10 -15.38 -0.82
C CYS A 2 11.16 -14.71 0.57
N ILE A 3 12.13 -15.09 1.40
CA ILE A 3 12.36 -14.48 2.71
C ILE A 3 12.63 -12.99 2.58
N ARG A 4 13.23 -12.58 1.46
CA ARG A 4 13.56 -11.20 1.15
C ARG A 4 12.33 -10.29 1.11
N ASP A 5 11.20 -10.78 0.57
CA ASP A 5 9.96 -10.00 0.47
C ASP A 5 9.43 -9.63 1.84
N ARG A 6 9.45 -10.61 2.75
CA ARG A 6 9.03 -10.42 4.13
C ARG A 6 9.95 -9.43 4.86
N PHE A 7 11.25 -9.51 4.59
CA PHE A 7 12.24 -8.64 5.19
C PHE A 7 11.99 -7.17 4.82
N VAL A 8 11.67 -6.89 3.56
CA VAL A 8 11.39 -5.53 3.10
C VAL A 8 10.20 -4.93 3.85
N LEU A 9 9.11 -5.69 4.00
CA LEU A 9 7.93 -5.23 4.73
C LEU A 9 8.23 -4.96 6.21
N GLU A 10 9.03 -5.81 6.85
CA GLU A 10 9.43 -5.61 8.24
C GLU A 10 10.24 -4.33 8.40
N GLU A 11 11.19 -4.08 7.49
CA GLU A 11 12.00 -2.86 7.50
C GLU A 11 11.13 -1.61 7.33
N LEU A 12 10.15 -1.66 6.46
CA LEU A 12 9.21 -0.55 6.28
C LEU A 12 8.40 -0.29 7.54
N LYS A 13 7.89 -1.34 8.18
CA LYS A 13 7.10 -1.22 9.41
C LYS A 13 7.89 -0.60 10.54
N GLN A 14 9.17 -0.92 10.63
CA GLN A 14 10.05 -0.41 11.68
C GLN A 14 10.57 1.00 11.39
N GLY A 15 10.28 1.53 10.20
CA GLY A 15 10.76 2.86 9.82
C GLY A 15 12.20 2.91 9.37
N ASN A 16 12.81 1.76 9.11
CA ASN A 16 14.21 1.66 8.67
C ASN A 16 14.38 1.85 7.18
N LEU A 17 13.28 1.83 6.43
CA LEU A 17 13.29 1.94 4.98
C LEU A 17 12.17 2.88 4.54
N ILE A 18 12.44 3.78 3.62
CA ILE A 18 11.44 4.69 3.06
C ILE A 18 11.29 4.43 1.56
N ILE A 19 10.11 4.78 1.03
CA ILE A 19 9.75 4.48 -0.36
C ILE A 19 10.75 5.10 -1.36
N SER A 20 11.20 6.31 -1.09
CA SER A 20 12.12 7.02 -2.00
C SER A 20 13.49 6.33 -2.12
N ASN A 21 13.86 5.52 -1.13
CA ASN A 21 15.12 4.78 -1.12
C ASN A 21 14.98 3.36 -1.66
N MET A 22 13.77 2.95 -2.01
CA MET A 22 13.53 1.60 -2.51
C MET A 22 13.77 1.52 -4.01
N THR A 23 14.34 0.40 -4.45
CA THR A 23 14.47 0.11 -5.87
C THR A 23 13.12 -0.36 -6.44
N ILE A 24 13.00 -0.35 -7.76
CA ILE A 24 11.82 -0.89 -8.44
C ILE A 24 11.64 -2.38 -8.10
N ALA A 25 12.75 -3.11 -8.02
CA ALA A 25 12.73 -4.54 -7.66
C ALA A 25 12.17 -4.75 -6.25
N GLU A 26 12.54 -3.91 -5.29
CA GLU A 26 12.04 -4.02 -3.92
C GLU A 26 10.53 -3.74 -3.84
N ARG A 27 10.04 -2.75 -4.60
CA ARG A 27 8.61 -2.47 -4.68
C ARG A 27 7.86 -3.64 -5.30
N GLN A 28 8.42 -4.25 -6.35
CA GLN A 28 7.81 -5.40 -6.99
C GLN A 28 7.75 -6.59 -6.04
N HIS A 29 8.75 -6.78 -5.19
CA HIS A 29 8.73 -7.83 -4.17
C HIS A 29 7.55 -7.67 -3.21
N ILE A 30 7.23 -6.44 -2.81
CA ILE A 30 6.06 -6.18 -1.97
C ILE A 30 4.78 -6.61 -2.68
N PHE A 31 4.62 -6.24 -3.94
CA PHE A 31 3.44 -6.59 -4.72
C PHE A 31 3.32 -8.10 -4.91
N ASP A 32 4.42 -8.77 -5.24
CA ASP A 32 4.45 -10.22 -5.43
C ASP A 32 4.10 -10.96 -4.13
N PHE A 33 4.63 -10.48 -3.01
CA PHE A 33 4.33 -11.05 -1.69
C PHE A 33 2.84 -10.95 -1.38
N LEU A 34 2.23 -9.78 -1.63
CA LEU A 34 0.81 -9.57 -1.38
C LEU A 34 -0.07 -10.40 -2.29
N ASP A 35 0.32 -10.55 -3.56
CA ASP A 35 -0.41 -11.42 -4.47
C ASP A 35 -0.38 -12.87 -3.99
N LEU A 36 0.75 -13.30 -3.47
CA LEU A 36 0.89 -14.66 -2.97
C LEU A 36 0.07 -14.91 -1.70
N VAL A 37 0.10 -13.97 -0.76
CA VAL A 37 -0.51 -14.14 0.56
C VAL A 37 -2.02 -13.81 0.54
N HIS A 38 -2.44 -12.89 -0.31
CA HIS A 38 -3.82 -12.38 -0.33
C HIS A 38 -4.54 -12.66 -1.65
N ALA A 39 -4.33 -13.82 -2.23
CA ALA A 39 -5.08 -14.31 -3.40
C ALA A 39 -5.08 -13.30 -4.58
N ASN A 40 -3.90 -12.92 -5.00
CA ASN A 40 -3.69 -12.00 -6.15
C ASN A 40 -4.28 -10.61 -5.93
N PHE A 41 -4.20 -10.11 -4.72
CA PHE A 41 -4.78 -8.81 -4.33
C PHE A 41 -4.36 -7.67 -5.27
N ILE A 42 -3.05 -7.52 -5.52
CA ILE A 42 -2.52 -6.45 -6.37
C ILE A 42 -2.96 -6.63 -7.83
N THR A 43 -2.90 -7.86 -8.34
CA THR A 43 -3.33 -8.17 -9.70
C THR A 43 -4.80 -7.83 -9.90
N ARG A 44 -5.66 -8.19 -8.95
CA ARG A 44 -7.09 -7.87 -9.02
C ARG A 44 -7.35 -6.38 -8.99
N LEU A 45 -6.64 -5.64 -8.14
CA LEU A 45 -6.77 -4.18 -8.09
C LEU A 45 -6.41 -3.54 -9.42
N LYS A 46 -5.32 -3.98 -10.04
CA LYS A 46 -4.89 -3.45 -11.33
C LYS A 46 -5.92 -3.72 -12.44
N GLN A 47 -6.59 -4.86 -12.37
CA GLN A 47 -7.57 -5.24 -13.38
C GLN A 47 -8.90 -4.51 -13.22
N GLU A 48 -9.32 -4.24 -11.98
CA GLU A 48 -10.61 -3.64 -11.69
C GLU A 48 -10.56 -2.11 -11.64
N PHE A 49 -9.43 -1.53 -11.26
CA PHE A 49 -9.31 -0.10 -11.04
C PHE A 49 -8.08 0.44 -11.76
N ASP A 50 -8.17 1.69 -12.19
CA ASP A 50 -7.07 2.39 -12.84
C ASP A 50 -6.29 3.18 -11.78
N LEU A 51 -5.39 2.51 -11.08
CA LEU A 51 -4.62 3.09 -9.99
C LEU A 51 -3.19 3.38 -10.42
N THR A 52 -2.64 4.50 -9.91
CA THR A 52 -1.22 4.80 -10.11
C THR A 52 -0.37 3.85 -9.28
N LYS A 53 0.94 3.80 -9.56
CA LYS A 53 1.89 2.98 -8.81
C LYS A 53 1.90 3.36 -7.33
N ASN A 54 1.83 4.65 -7.01
CA ASN A 54 1.81 5.12 -5.63
C ASN A 54 0.52 4.73 -4.93
N GLU A 55 -0.61 4.78 -5.62
CA GLU A 55 -1.89 4.35 -5.08
C GLU A 55 -1.91 2.85 -4.81
N LEU A 56 -1.36 2.04 -5.72
CA LEU A 56 -1.21 0.61 -5.52
C LEU A 56 -0.35 0.31 -4.30
N LEU A 57 0.75 1.05 -4.13
CA LEU A 57 1.64 0.86 -2.99
C LEU A 57 0.94 1.25 -1.69
N LEU A 58 0.19 2.35 -1.68
CA LEU A 58 -0.60 2.76 -0.52
C LEU A 58 -1.62 1.68 -0.15
N ALA A 59 -2.35 1.15 -1.13
CA ALA A 59 -3.30 0.08 -0.91
C ALA A 59 -2.61 -1.18 -0.36
N ALA A 60 -1.44 -1.51 -0.89
CA ALA A 60 -0.65 -2.65 -0.43
C ALA A 60 -0.27 -2.52 1.04
N LEU A 61 0.22 -1.34 1.43
CA LEU A 61 0.63 -1.09 2.82
C LEU A 61 -0.57 -1.09 3.77
N LEU A 62 -1.71 -0.56 3.34
CA LEU A 62 -2.94 -0.62 4.11
C LEU A 62 -3.39 -2.07 4.32
N LYS A 63 -3.25 -2.92 3.29
CA LYS A 63 -3.62 -4.33 3.38
C LYS A 63 -2.82 -5.07 4.46
N VAL A 64 -1.55 -4.72 4.64
CA VAL A 64 -0.71 -5.34 5.68
C VAL A 64 -0.80 -4.64 7.02
N GLY A 65 -1.70 -3.65 7.17
CA GLY A 65 -2.02 -3.04 8.45
C GLY A 65 -1.17 -1.86 8.87
N PHE A 66 -0.58 -1.12 7.92
CA PHE A 66 0.18 0.08 8.26
C PHE A 66 -0.75 1.17 8.78
N SER A 67 -0.33 1.82 9.88
CA SER A 67 -1.04 2.99 10.43
C SER A 67 -0.66 4.24 9.65
N ASN A 68 -1.45 5.31 9.85
CA ASN A 68 -1.13 6.61 9.24
C ASN A 68 0.26 7.09 9.65
N LYS A 69 0.63 6.89 10.90
CA LYS A 69 1.96 7.27 11.41
C LYS A 69 3.07 6.54 10.67
N GLN A 70 2.90 5.23 10.45
CA GLN A 70 3.86 4.43 9.70
C GLN A 70 3.92 4.89 8.24
N LEU A 71 2.77 5.21 7.64
CA LEU A 71 2.72 5.72 6.27
C LEU A 71 3.47 7.05 6.13
N MET A 72 3.36 7.94 7.12
CA MET A 72 4.11 9.21 7.10
C MET A 72 5.61 8.98 7.06
N ILE A 73 6.10 8.01 7.81
CA ILE A 73 7.52 7.66 7.83
C ILE A 73 7.95 7.05 6.51
N VAL A 74 7.17 6.08 6.01
CA VAL A 74 7.50 5.31 4.81
C VAL A 74 7.49 6.20 3.56
N PHE A 75 6.49 7.10 3.44
CA PHE A 75 6.40 8.02 2.31
C PHE A 75 7.17 9.32 2.53
N ASP A 76 7.75 9.49 3.72
CA ASP A 76 8.52 10.69 4.09
C ASP A 76 7.72 11.97 3.82
N CYS A 77 6.53 12.05 4.38
CA CYS A 77 5.62 13.17 4.18
C CYS A 77 4.79 13.45 5.43
N GLU A 78 4.06 14.58 5.39
CA GLU A 78 3.19 15.00 6.50
C GLU A 78 1.85 14.26 6.46
N MET A 79 1.14 14.29 7.59
CA MET A 79 -0.19 13.70 7.72
C MET A 79 -1.17 14.25 6.68
N LYS A 80 -1.06 15.53 6.38
CA LYS A 80 -1.90 16.21 5.37
C LYS A 80 -1.75 15.53 4.00
N SER A 81 -0.52 15.19 3.62
CA SER A 81 -0.25 14.50 2.35
C SER A 81 -0.81 13.08 2.36
N ILE A 82 -0.73 12.39 3.50
CA ILE A 82 -1.31 11.05 3.65
C ILE A 82 -2.83 11.10 3.48
N TYR A 83 -3.51 12.04 4.12
CA TYR A 83 -4.95 12.20 3.98
C TYR A 83 -5.35 12.48 2.53
N LYS A 84 -4.60 13.35 1.84
CA LYS A 84 -4.85 13.69 0.45
C LYS A 84 -4.71 12.45 -0.44
N ASN A 85 -3.66 11.67 -0.23
CA ASN A 85 -3.42 10.45 -1.00
C ASN A 85 -4.50 9.41 -0.74
N ARG A 86 -4.95 9.28 0.51
CA ARG A 86 -6.03 8.35 0.86
C ARG A 86 -7.36 8.77 0.21
N GLN A 87 -7.65 10.06 0.19
CA GLN A 87 -8.87 10.57 -0.45
C GLN A 87 -8.84 10.28 -1.96
N ARG A 88 -7.70 10.48 -2.60
CA ARG A 88 -7.53 10.18 -4.02
C ARG A 88 -7.73 8.69 -4.30
N LEU A 89 -7.16 7.83 -3.46
CA LEU A 89 -7.33 6.38 -3.58
C LEU A 89 -8.80 5.99 -3.42
N LYS A 90 -9.49 6.56 -2.44
CA LYS A 90 -10.94 6.32 -2.25
C LYS A 90 -11.72 6.70 -3.51
N ALA A 91 -11.44 7.85 -4.08
CA ALA A 91 -12.13 8.32 -5.29
C ALA A 91 -11.89 7.36 -6.46
N ASP A 92 -10.65 6.91 -6.64
CA ASP A 92 -10.29 6.01 -7.73
C ASP A 92 -10.86 4.60 -7.54
N LEU A 93 -11.15 4.21 -6.29
CA LEU A 93 -11.83 2.95 -5.99
C LEU A 93 -13.37 3.07 -6.04
N GLY A 94 -13.88 4.26 -6.30
CA GLY A 94 -15.31 4.50 -6.35
C GLY A 94 -16.01 4.56 -5.01
N LEU A 95 -15.27 4.81 -3.94
CA LEU A 95 -15.82 4.90 -2.58
C LEU A 95 -16.35 6.30 -2.30
N THR A 96 -17.36 6.39 -1.42
CA THR A 96 -17.92 7.66 -0.97
C THR A 96 -17.22 8.11 0.32
N LYS A 97 -17.55 9.33 0.79
CA LYS A 97 -17.01 9.86 2.04
C LYS A 97 -17.34 8.97 3.25
N ASN A 98 -18.48 8.29 3.19
CA ASN A 98 -18.95 7.45 4.29
C ASN A 98 -18.35 6.05 4.30
N ASP A 99 -17.67 5.66 3.21
CA ASP A 99 -17.04 4.35 3.09
C ASP A 99 -15.66 4.35 3.76
N SER A 100 -15.34 3.27 4.47
CA SER A 100 -14.03 3.10 5.09
C SER A 100 -13.05 2.52 4.07
N LEU A 101 -11.96 3.23 3.83
CA LEU A 101 -10.90 2.77 2.92
C LEU A 101 -10.25 1.50 3.48
N GLU A 102 -9.93 1.48 4.77
CA GLU A 102 -9.32 0.32 5.42
C GLU A 102 -10.20 -0.90 5.31
N GLN A 103 -11.49 -0.73 5.59
CA GLN A 103 -12.44 -1.84 5.55
C GLN A 103 -12.54 -2.42 4.13
N MET A 104 -12.65 -1.57 3.13
CA MET A 104 -12.71 -2.01 1.74
C MET A 104 -11.45 -2.80 1.37
N ILE A 105 -10.27 -2.26 1.71
CA ILE A 105 -8.99 -2.90 1.42
C ILE A 105 -8.87 -4.25 2.13
N MET A 106 -9.26 -4.30 3.40
CA MET A 106 -9.14 -5.55 4.18
C MET A 106 -10.09 -6.63 3.69
N MET A 107 -11.26 -6.25 3.18
CA MET A 107 -12.28 -7.20 2.69
C MET A 107 -12.07 -7.58 1.23
N TYR A 108 -11.29 -6.81 0.51
CA TYR A 108 -11.05 -7.06 -0.91
C TYR A 108 -10.19 -8.30 -1.12
#